data_d2acf46619d128e2c36027723bdb1189
#
_entry.id   d2acf46619d128e2c36027723bdb1189
#
_cell.length_a   1.000
_cell.length_b   1.000
_cell.length_c   1.000
_cell.angle_alpha   90.00
_cell.angle_beta   90.00
_cell.angle_gamma   90.00
#
_symmetry.space_group_name_H-M   'P 1'
#
loop_
_entity.id
_entity.type
_entity.pdbx_description
1 polymer ?
#
loop_
_entity_poly.entity_id
_entity_poly.type
_entity_poly.pdbx_seq_one_letter_code
_entity_poly.pdbx_strand_id
1 'polypeptide(L)'
;MQVAIKAIGEFAAEAGVNKALVHYYFGTKEALADAVFQRVASVLLPSMFGVLSAPDLSLAERVRRVSERQVAFHRAHPYMAIYLLSEIHMAPERLDSLVGRHGRPSLELLQSQLDAAAAAGTIRPVTITEFMVNLISLLVFPVVARPMIRHIVGIGEAEYDQFLDQRAEQVVTFFFAGLRP
;
A
#
# COMPACT_ATOMS: atom_id res chain seq x y z
N MET A 1 10.02 8.86 -14.79
CA MET A 1 9.51 8.72 -16.19
C MET A 1 9.43 7.26 -16.66
N GLN A 2 10.48 6.44 -16.57
CA GLN A 2 10.45 5.02 -16.98
C GLN A 2 9.48 4.15 -16.15
N VAL A 3 9.32 4.39 -14.86
CA VAL A 3 8.43 3.66 -13.96
C VAL A 3 6.96 3.90 -14.30
N ALA A 4 6.59 5.16 -14.55
CA ALA A 4 5.23 5.51 -15.00
C ALA A 4 4.88 4.85 -16.35
N ILE A 5 5.83 4.78 -17.27
CA ILE A 5 5.64 4.13 -18.58
C ILE A 5 5.43 2.62 -18.43
N LYS A 6 6.13 1.96 -17.48
CA LYS A 6 5.94 0.54 -17.21
C LYS A 6 4.57 0.27 -16.57
N ALA A 7 4.19 1.03 -15.55
CA ALA A 7 2.88 0.91 -14.91
C ALA A 7 1.73 1.11 -15.91
N ILE A 8 1.84 2.13 -16.77
CA ILE A 8 0.89 2.39 -17.85
C ILE A 8 0.87 1.25 -18.88
N GLY A 9 2.03 0.66 -19.20
CA GLY A 9 2.14 -0.48 -20.10
C GLY A 9 1.46 -1.74 -19.55
N GLU A 10 1.59 -2.00 -18.26
CA GLU A 10 0.92 -3.13 -17.58
C GLU A 10 -0.61 -2.96 -17.60
N PHE A 11 -1.13 -1.77 -17.31
CA PHE A 11 -2.56 -1.50 -17.40
C PHE A 11 -3.11 -1.61 -18.83
N ALA A 12 -2.36 -1.13 -19.83
CA ALA A 12 -2.77 -1.25 -21.23
C ALA A 12 -2.80 -2.72 -21.67
N ALA A 13 -1.81 -3.52 -21.25
CA ALA A 13 -1.75 -4.95 -21.53
C ALA A 13 -2.88 -5.71 -20.83
N GLU A 14 -3.15 -5.42 -19.57
CA GLU A 14 -4.26 -6.01 -18.79
C GLU A 14 -5.62 -5.62 -19.37
N ALA A 15 -5.75 -4.40 -19.87
CA ALA A 15 -6.96 -3.92 -20.57
C ALA A 15 -7.06 -4.41 -22.02
N GLY A 16 -6.05 -5.10 -22.57
CA GLY A 16 -6.04 -5.60 -23.95
C GLY A 16 -6.09 -4.50 -25.01
N VAL A 17 -5.65 -3.26 -24.69
CA VAL A 17 -5.73 -2.11 -25.60
C VAL A 17 -4.41 -1.78 -26.24
N ASN A 18 -4.47 -1.40 -27.54
CA ASN A 18 -3.33 -0.93 -28.30
C ASN A 18 -2.85 0.44 -27.77
N LYS A 19 -1.55 0.62 -27.67
CA LYS A 19 -0.90 1.88 -27.25
C LYS A 19 -1.36 3.12 -28.04
N ALA A 20 -1.73 2.95 -29.31
CA ALA A 20 -2.28 4.02 -30.15
C ALA A 20 -3.69 4.46 -29.70
N LEU A 21 -4.52 3.52 -29.23
CA LEU A 21 -5.83 3.79 -28.65
C LEU A 21 -5.71 4.56 -27.33
N VAL A 22 -4.72 4.25 -26.51
CA VAL A 22 -4.44 5.00 -25.30
C VAL A 22 -4.16 6.47 -25.60
N HIS A 23 -3.40 6.75 -26.64
CA HIS A 23 -3.12 8.13 -27.05
C HIS A 23 -4.37 8.84 -27.61
N TYR A 24 -5.23 8.11 -28.29
CA TYR A 24 -6.49 8.65 -28.83
C TYR A 24 -7.48 9.04 -27.72
N TYR A 25 -7.62 8.22 -26.67
CA TYR A 25 -8.60 8.45 -25.60
C TYR A 25 -8.10 9.44 -24.53
N PHE A 26 -6.82 9.46 -24.23
CA PHE A 26 -6.27 10.26 -23.13
C PHE A 26 -5.50 11.51 -23.61
N GLY A 27 -5.15 11.59 -24.90
CA GLY A 27 -4.46 12.74 -25.50
C GLY A 27 -3.04 12.94 -25.01
N THR A 28 -2.82 13.14 -23.68
CA THR A 28 -1.52 13.37 -23.07
C THR A 28 -1.11 12.24 -22.12
N LYS A 29 0.20 12.13 -21.86
CA LYS A 29 0.73 11.18 -20.87
C LYS A 29 0.29 11.53 -19.45
N GLU A 30 0.17 12.81 -19.17
CA GLU A 30 -0.26 13.36 -17.89
C GLU A 30 -1.73 12.99 -17.62
N ALA A 31 -2.61 13.12 -18.61
CA ALA A 31 -4.02 12.73 -18.49
C ALA A 31 -4.17 11.21 -18.27
N LEU A 32 -3.36 10.40 -18.95
CA LEU A 32 -3.34 8.95 -18.71
C LEU A 32 -2.81 8.62 -17.32
N ALA A 33 -1.70 9.25 -16.90
CA ALA A 33 -1.13 9.04 -15.57
C ALA A 33 -2.16 9.41 -14.48
N ASP A 34 -2.87 10.52 -14.66
CA ASP A 34 -3.91 10.94 -13.72
C ASP A 34 -5.07 9.92 -13.68
N ALA A 35 -5.56 9.47 -14.83
CA ALA A 35 -6.61 8.46 -14.91
C ALA A 35 -6.20 7.13 -14.23
N VAL A 36 -4.96 6.67 -14.45
CA VAL A 36 -4.39 5.48 -13.80
C VAL A 36 -4.29 5.69 -12.29
N PHE A 37 -3.75 6.82 -11.85
CA PHE A 37 -3.65 7.15 -10.44
C PHE A 37 -5.02 7.12 -9.76
N GLN A 38 -6.01 7.80 -10.34
CA GLN A 38 -7.38 7.84 -9.83
C GLN A 38 -8.00 6.44 -9.76
N ARG A 39 -7.83 5.63 -10.80
CA ARG A 39 -8.37 4.26 -10.85
C ARG A 39 -7.78 3.38 -9.76
N VAL A 40 -6.46 3.39 -9.61
CA VAL A 40 -5.78 2.56 -8.61
C VAL A 40 -6.11 3.02 -7.20
N ALA A 41 -6.02 4.31 -6.94
CA ALA A 41 -6.29 4.86 -5.64
C ALA A 41 -7.76 4.68 -5.21
N SER A 42 -8.71 4.75 -6.16
CA SER A 42 -10.14 4.51 -5.89
C SER A 42 -10.47 3.06 -5.53
N VAL A 43 -9.59 2.12 -5.82
CA VAL A 43 -9.75 0.70 -5.43
C VAL A 43 -8.95 0.41 -4.16
N LEU A 44 -7.68 0.82 -4.13
CA LEU A 44 -6.76 0.51 -3.04
C LEU A 44 -7.15 1.20 -1.73
N LEU A 45 -7.37 2.52 -1.76
CA LEU A 45 -7.62 3.29 -0.53
C LEU A 45 -8.92 2.89 0.18
N PRO A 46 -10.09 2.79 -0.46
CA PRO A 46 -11.31 2.33 0.21
C PRO A 46 -11.18 0.91 0.76
N SER A 47 -10.48 0.02 0.05
CA SER A 47 -10.21 -1.34 0.51
C SER A 47 -9.40 -1.36 1.81
N MET A 48 -8.37 -0.51 1.89
CA MET A 48 -7.52 -0.36 3.09
C MET A 48 -8.28 0.33 4.22
N PHE A 49 -8.96 1.43 3.92
CA PHE A 49 -9.72 2.21 4.90
C PHE A 49 -10.87 1.39 5.49
N GLY A 50 -11.55 0.57 4.68
CA GLY A 50 -12.58 -0.34 5.15
C GLY A 50 -12.07 -1.33 6.21
N VAL A 51 -10.86 -1.86 6.06
CA VAL A 51 -10.24 -2.71 7.08
C VAL A 51 -9.84 -1.91 8.31
N LEU A 52 -9.23 -0.74 8.11
CA LEU A 52 -8.77 0.10 9.22
C LEU A 52 -9.93 0.63 10.09
N SER A 53 -11.10 0.84 9.50
CA SER A 53 -12.30 1.35 10.18
C SER A 53 -13.30 0.26 10.59
N ALA A 54 -13.05 -1.02 10.30
CA ALA A 54 -13.99 -2.11 10.59
C ALA A 54 -14.20 -2.29 12.11
N PRO A 55 -15.42 -2.19 12.66
CA PRO A 55 -15.63 -2.21 14.10
C PRO A 55 -15.34 -3.57 14.74
N ASP A 56 -15.53 -4.67 13.99
CA ASP A 56 -15.49 -6.03 14.49
C ASP A 56 -14.10 -6.65 14.52
N LEU A 57 -13.08 -5.93 14.01
CA LEU A 57 -11.73 -6.46 13.90
C LEU A 57 -10.88 -6.10 15.11
N SER A 58 -10.21 -7.10 15.69
CA SER A 58 -9.12 -6.87 16.63
C SER A 58 -7.92 -6.19 15.94
N LEU A 59 -7.01 -5.59 16.72
CA LEU A 59 -5.79 -4.98 16.18
C LEU A 59 -4.98 -5.98 15.35
N ALA A 60 -4.81 -7.21 15.83
CA ALA A 60 -4.04 -8.25 15.15
C ALA A 60 -4.68 -8.66 13.82
N GLU A 61 -6.00 -8.85 13.81
CA GLU A 61 -6.74 -9.18 12.60
C GLU A 61 -6.71 -8.04 11.58
N ARG A 62 -6.75 -6.82 12.05
CA ARG A 62 -6.66 -5.61 11.23
C ARG A 62 -5.29 -5.52 10.53
N VAL A 63 -4.21 -5.68 11.28
CA VAL A 63 -2.85 -5.72 10.71
C VAL A 63 -2.71 -6.87 9.72
N ARG A 64 -3.21 -8.07 10.05
CA ARG A 64 -3.20 -9.23 9.16
C ARG A 64 -3.90 -8.94 7.84
N ARG A 65 -5.15 -8.50 7.87
CA ARG A 65 -5.95 -8.23 6.65
C ARG A 65 -5.37 -7.11 5.79
N VAL A 66 -4.85 -6.06 6.43
CA VAL A 66 -4.14 -5.00 5.71
C VAL A 66 -2.91 -5.58 5.02
N SER A 67 -2.12 -6.38 5.73
CA SER A 67 -0.89 -6.99 5.21
C SER A 67 -1.18 -7.94 4.04
N GLU A 68 -2.17 -8.82 4.17
CA GLU A 68 -2.58 -9.76 3.12
C GLU A 68 -3.04 -9.03 1.85
N ARG A 69 -3.90 -8.01 2.01
CA ARG A 69 -4.39 -7.22 0.87
C ARG A 69 -3.27 -6.46 0.17
N GLN A 70 -2.37 -5.89 0.95
CA GLN A 70 -1.24 -5.12 0.43
C GLN A 70 -0.25 -6.04 -0.33
N VAL A 71 0.08 -7.19 0.24
CA VAL A 71 0.96 -8.18 -0.42
C VAL A 71 0.30 -8.68 -1.72
N ALA A 72 -0.98 -9.05 -1.69
CA ALA A 72 -1.70 -9.50 -2.88
C ALA A 72 -1.74 -8.42 -3.97
N PHE A 73 -2.00 -7.17 -3.58
CA PHE A 73 -2.00 -6.04 -4.51
C PHE A 73 -0.63 -5.83 -5.17
N HIS A 74 0.44 -5.83 -4.39
CA HIS A 74 1.79 -5.60 -4.92
C HIS A 74 2.30 -6.76 -5.77
N ARG A 75 1.85 -7.97 -5.51
CA ARG A 75 2.16 -9.12 -6.38
C ARG A 75 1.47 -9.01 -7.74
N ALA A 76 0.20 -8.61 -7.74
CA ALA A 76 -0.53 -8.37 -8.98
C ALA A 76 0.01 -7.14 -9.75
N HIS A 77 0.54 -6.14 -9.02
CA HIS A 77 0.95 -4.86 -9.60
C HIS A 77 2.34 -4.41 -9.06
N PRO A 78 3.45 -5.06 -9.46
CA PRO A 78 4.76 -4.87 -8.84
C PRO A 78 5.35 -3.46 -8.96
N TYR A 79 4.96 -2.68 -9.97
CA TYR A 79 5.44 -1.31 -10.16
C TYR A 79 4.54 -0.24 -9.55
N MET A 80 3.36 -0.64 -9.07
CA MET A 80 2.32 0.32 -8.66
C MET A 80 2.70 1.08 -7.39
N ALA A 81 3.40 0.45 -6.45
CA ALA A 81 3.85 1.13 -5.23
C ALA A 81 4.80 2.30 -5.55
N ILE A 82 5.79 2.07 -6.42
CA ILE A 82 6.73 3.11 -6.82
C ILE A 82 6.00 4.21 -7.60
N TYR A 83 5.09 3.82 -8.49
CA TYR A 83 4.28 4.77 -9.25
C TYR A 83 3.45 5.68 -8.33
N LEU A 84 2.66 5.10 -7.41
CA LEU A 84 1.83 5.87 -6.48
C LEU A 84 2.66 6.81 -5.59
N LEU A 85 3.76 6.33 -5.03
CA LEU A 85 4.64 7.14 -4.20
C LEU A 85 5.26 8.29 -5.00
N SER A 86 5.69 8.03 -6.25
CA SER A 86 6.21 9.06 -7.15
C SER A 86 5.17 10.12 -7.47
N GLU A 87 3.95 9.71 -7.81
CA GLU A 87 2.86 10.65 -8.14
C GLU A 87 2.45 11.50 -6.93
N ILE A 88 2.33 10.89 -5.74
CA ILE A 88 2.01 11.61 -4.50
C ILE A 88 3.13 12.60 -4.14
N HIS A 89 4.39 12.22 -4.37
CA HIS A 89 5.52 13.11 -4.08
C HIS A 89 5.60 14.29 -5.05
N MET A 90 5.32 14.07 -6.33
CA MET A 90 5.39 15.09 -7.36
C MET A 90 4.17 16.02 -7.42
N ALA A 91 3.00 15.51 -7.00
CA ALA A 91 1.72 16.21 -7.06
C ALA A 91 0.84 15.84 -5.84
N PRO A 92 1.18 16.34 -4.63
CA PRO A 92 0.48 15.98 -3.40
C PRO A 92 -1.01 16.38 -3.41
N GLU A 93 -1.40 17.38 -4.20
CA GLU A 93 -2.79 17.78 -4.43
C GLU A 93 -3.67 16.66 -5.03
N ARG A 94 -3.08 15.67 -5.69
CA ARG A 94 -3.79 14.47 -6.16
C ARG A 94 -4.33 13.65 -4.99
N LEU A 95 -3.58 13.57 -3.90
CA LEU A 95 -4.04 12.89 -2.69
C LEU A 95 -5.20 13.66 -2.04
N ASP A 96 -5.14 14.99 -2.02
CA ASP A 96 -6.24 15.83 -1.52
C ASP A 96 -7.53 15.60 -2.32
N SER A 97 -7.43 15.48 -3.63
CA SER A 97 -8.56 15.19 -4.50
C SER A 97 -9.18 13.81 -4.25
N LEU A 98 -8.37 12.81 -3.88
CA LEU A 98 -8.84 11.46 -3.51
C LEU A 98 -9.51 11.48 -2.13
N VAL A 99 -8.89 12.12 -1.17
CA VAL A 99 -9.46 12.31 0.18
C VAL A 99 -10.77 13.09 0.11
N GLY A 100 -10.86 14.10 -0.75
CA GLY A 100 -12.09 14.84 -0.98
C GLY A 100 -13.23 13.99 -1.54
N ARG A 101 -12.92 12.99 -2.39
CA ARG A 101 -13.92 12.08 -2.99
C ARG A 101 -14.31 10.90 -2.12
N HIS A 102 -13.37 10.31 -1.41
CA HIS A 102 -13.57 9.07 -0.66
C HIS A 102 -13.64 9.26 0.86
N GLY A 103 -13.41 10.48 1.33
CA GLY A 103 -13.28 10.80 2.75
C GLY A 103 -11.93 10.36 3.31
N ARG A 104 -11.61 10.87 4.50
CA ARG A 104 -10.51 10.33 5.31
C ARG A 104 -11.00 9.10 6.06
N PRO A 105 -10.16 8.07 6.25
CA PRO A 105 -10.54 6.98 7.14
C PRO A 105 -10.78 7.54 8.54
N SER A 106 -11.87 7.13 9.18
CA SER A 106 -12.00 7.35 10.61
C SER A 106 -11.01 6.44 11.34
N LEU A 107 -9.96 7.03 11.87
CA LEU A 107 -8.94 6.31 12.65
C LEU A 107 -9.21 6.38 14.16
N GLU A 108 -10.32 7.00 14.57
CA GLU A 108 -10.72 7.17 15.97
C GLU A 108 -10.92 5.81 16.66
N LEU A 109 -11.61 4.90 16.00
CA LEU A 109 -11.78 3.53 16.50
C LEU A 109 -10.44 2.81 16.66
N LEU A 110 -9.55 2.94 15.69
CA LEU A 110 -8.21 2.34 15.75
C LEU A 110 -7.42 2.94 16.91
N GLN A 111 -7.42 4.27 17.08
CA GLN A 111 -6.76 4.93 18.21
C GLN A 111 -7.35 4.46 19.55
N SER A 112 -8.67 4.37 19.68
CA SER A 112 -9.29 3.88 20.91
C SER A 112 -8.93 2.42 21.24
N GLN A 113 -8.77 1.57 20.22
CA GLN A 113 -8.31 0.19 20.41
C GLN A 113 -6.83 0.14 20.84
N LEU A 114 -5.97 1.02 20.30
CA LEU A 114 -4.58 1.14 20.73
C LEU A 114 -4.49 1.59 22.19
N ASP A 115 -5.28 2.61 22.57
CA ASP A 115 -5.31 3.13 23.93
C ASP A 115 -5.83 2.07 24.92
N ALA A 116 -6.88 1.33 24.56
CA ALA A 116 -7.41 0.25 25.39
C ALA A 116 -6.39 -0.90 25.55
N ALA A 117 -5.70 -1.27 24.48
CA ALA A 117 -4.67 -2.32 24.53
C ALA A 117 -3.45 -1.89 25.37
N ALA A 118 -3.06 -0.60 25.30
CA ALA A 118 -2.01 -0.04 26.14
C ALA A 118 -2.42 0.01 27.62
N ALA A 119 -3.66 0.44 27.91
CA ALA A 119 -4.22 0.44 29.27
C ALA A 119 -4.31 -0.96 29.88
N ALA A 120 -4.59 -1.98 29.05
CA ALA A 120 -4.60 -3.39 29.45
C ALA A 120 -3.18 -4.00 29.58
N GLY A 121 -2.12 -3.25 29.26
CA GLY A 121 -0.72 -3.73 29.30
C GLY A 121 -0.39 -4.79 28.25
N THR A 122 -1.20 -4.93 27.19
CA THR A 122 -0.96 -5.90 26.12
C THR A 122 0.00 -5.35 25.04
N ILE A 123 0.06 -4.03 24.91
CA ILE A 123 1.04 -3.31 24.08
C ILE A 123 1.57 -2.09 24.86
N ARG A 124 2.71 -1.58 24.46
CA ARG A 124 3.16 -0.26 24.93
C ARG A 124 2.28 0.86 24.35
N PRO A 125 2.23 2.04 24.98
CA PRO A 125 1.58 3.20 24.36
C PRO A 125 2.16 3.50 22.97
N VAL A 126 1.29 3.69 21.99
CA VAL A 126 1.66 3.98 20.60
C VAL A 126 0.67 4.95 19.98
N THR A 127 1.16 5.95 19.27
CA THR A 127 0.32 6.90 18.54
C THR A 127 -0.16 6.29 17.22
N ILE A 128 -1.31 6.76 16.71
CA ILE A 128 -1.81 6.35 15.40
C ILE A 128 -0.79 6.63 14.29
N THR A 129 -0.06 7.73 14.37
CA THR A 129 0.98 8.08 13.40
C THR A 129 2.11 7.05 13.41
N GLU A 130 2.63 6.69 14.59
CA GLU A 130 3.67 5.67 14.74
C GLU A 130 3.18 4.32 14.23
N PHE A 131 1.95 3.93 14.61
CA PHE A 131 1.34 2.69 14.15
C PHE A 131 1.25 2.63 12.61
N MET A 132 0.71 3.68 11.98
CA MET A 132 0.52 3.72 10.53
C MET A 132 1.84 3.78 9.76
N VAL A 133 2.80 4.60 10.21
CA VAL A 133 4.12 4.71 9.57
C VAL A 133 4.85 3.38 9.62
N ASN A 134 4.88 2.71 10.78
CA ASN A 134 5.55 1.42 10.92
C ASN A 134 4.88 0.35 10.05
N LEU A 135 3.55 0.26 10.06
CA LEU A 135 2.83 -0.72 9.26
C LEU A 135 3.06 -0.51 7.75
N ILE A 136 2.90 0.72 7.27
CA ILE A 136 3.11 1.06 5.86
C ILE A 136 4.56 0.79 5.45
N SER A 137 5.53 1.18 6.26
CA SER A 137 6.96 0.96 5.97
C SER A 137 7.29 -0.51 5.85
N LEU A 138 6.79 -1.36 6.75
CA LEU A 138 7.00 -2.80 6.70
C LEU A 138 6.40 -3.47 5.46
N LEU A 139 5.32 -2.92 4.91
CA LEU A 139 4.61 -3.47 3.76
C LEU A 139 5.12 -2.93 2.42
N VAL A 140 5.39 -1.63 2.36
CA VAL A 140 5.71 -0.94 1.09
C VAL A 140 7.20 -0.97 0.79
N PHE A 141 8.06 -0.79 1.80
CA PHE A 141 9.51 -0.72 1.58
C PHE A 141 10.09 -1.95 0.86
N PRO A 142 9.75 -3.20 1.23
CA PRO A 142 10.26 -4.37 0.51
C PRO A 142 9.90 -4.38 -0.99
N VAL A 143 8.73 -3.86 -1.33
CA VAL A 143 8.30 -3.79 -2.74
C VAL A 143 9.08 -2.74 -3.50
N VAL A 144 9.19 -1.53 -2.94
CA VAL A 144 9.87 -0.39 -3.58
C VAL A 144 11.37 -0.63 -3.67
N ALA A 145 11.96 -1.18 -2.62
CA ALA A 145 13.40 -1.45 -2.52
C ALA A 145 13.81 -2.85 -3.05
N ARG A 146 12.90 -3.57 -3.71
CA ARG A 146 13.13 -4.94 -4.23
C ARG A 146 14.48 -5.12 -4.94
N PRO A 147 14.86 -4.29 -5.93
CA PRO A 147 16.13 -4.46 -6.62
C PRO A 147 17.34 -4.29 -5.69
N MET A 148 17.27 -3.29 -4.80
CA MET A 148 18.33 -3.00 -3.84
C MET A 148 18.51 -4.14 -2.84
N ILE A 149 17.41 -4.61 -2.23
CA ILE A 149 17.45 -5.67 -1.21
C ILE A 149 17.99 -6.96 -1.84
N ARG A 150 17.49 -7.35 -3.01
CA ARG A 150 17.96 -8.54 -3.70
C ARG A 150 19.46 -8.48 -3.98
N HIS A 151 19.95 -7.34 -4.42
CA HIS A 151 21.36 -7.15 -4.71
C HIS A 151 22.23 -7.24 -3.44
N ILE A 152 21.81 -6.57 -2.36
CA ILE A 152 22.55 -6.55 -1.08
C ILE A 152 22.58 -7.94 -0.44
N VAL A 153 21.44 -8.64 -0.45
CA VAL A 153 21.31 -9.98 0.17
C VAL A 153 21.85 -11.09 -0.74
N GLY A 154 21.97 -10.83 -2.05
CA GLY A 154 22.47 -11.81 -3.02
C GLY A 154 21.46 -12.89 -3.38
N ILE A 155 20.14 -12.60 -3.34
CA ILE A 155 19.08 -13.57 -3.62
C ILE A 155 18.43 -13.37 -4.99
N GLY A 156 17.94 -14.49 -5.56
CA GLY A 156 17.25 -14.51 -6.84
C GLY A 156 15.82 -13.98 -6.80
N GLU A 157 15.20 -13.88 -7.99
CA GLU A 157 13.80 -13.44 -8.13
C GLU A 157 12.84 -14.37 -7.38
N ALA A 158 12.98 -15.69 -7.60
CA ALA A 158 12.11 -16.70 -7.00
C ALA A 158 12.18 -16.72 -5.46
N GLU A 159 13.38 -16.56 -4.89
CA GLU A 159 13.55 -16.46 -3.43
C GLU A 159 12.90 -15.20 -2.86
N TYR A 160 12.99 -14.08 -3.60
CA TYR A 160 12.35 -12.84 -3.17
C TYR A 160 10.82 -12.94 -3.24
N ASP A 161 10.30 -13.62 -4.25
CA ASP A 161 8.85 -13.88 -4.36
C ASP A 161 8.36 -14.76 -3.21
N GLN A 162 9.11 -15.80 -2.85
CA GLN A 162 8.81 -16.63 -1.68
C GLN A 162 8.84 -15.82 -0.37
N PHE A 163 9.81 -14.92 -0.22
CA PHE A 163 9.83 -13.97 0.91
C PHE A 163 8.57 -13.10 0.96
N LEU A 164 8.13 -12.56 -0.19
CA LEU A 164 6.91 -11.75 -0.24
C LEU A 164 5.65 -12.57 0.07
N ASP A 165 5.59 -13.85 -0.29
CA ASP A 165 4.47 -14.73 0.06
C ASP A 165 4.26 -14.88 1.58
N GLN A 166 5.36 -14.90 2.31
CA GLN A 166 5.34 -15.02 3.76
C GLN A 166 5.22 -13.67 4.47
N ARG A 167 5.28 -12.55 3.71
CA ARG A 167 5.44 -11.22 4.28
C ARG A 167 4.29 -10.81 5.18
N ALA A 168 3.05 -11.16 4.85
CA ALA A 168 1.90 -10.81 5.67
C ALA A 168 2.01 -11.35 7.10
N GLU A 169 2.35 -12.62 7.27
CA GLU A 169 2.55 -13.24 8.59
C GLU A 169 3.78 -12.69 9.33
N GLN A 170 4.87 -12.48 8.60
CA GLN A 170 6.08 -11.89 9.16
C GLN A 170 5.82 -10.48 9.70
N VAL A 171 5.03 -9.67 8.98
CA VAL A 171 4.66 -8.32 9.42
C VAL A 171 3.84 -8.38 10.69
N VAL A 172 2.82 -9.23 10.78
CA VAL A 172 2.01 -9.40 12.00
C VAL A 172 2.89 -9.75 13.19
N THR A 173 3.73 -10.76 13.03
CA THR A 173 4.61 -11.24 14.10
C THR A 173 5.59 -10.15 14.56
N PHE A 174 6.29 -9.53 13.62
CA PHE A 174 7.29 -8.49 13.91
C PHE A 174 6.66 -7.23 14.50
N PHE A 175 5.52 -6.82 13.95
CA PHE A 175 4.81 -5.61 14.36
C PHE A 175 4.38 -5.69 15.82
N PHE A 176 3.73 -6.80 16.20
CA PHE A 176 3.32 -6.98 17.59
C PHE A 176 4.47 -7.30 18.55
N ALA A 177 5.56 -7.92 18.08
CA ALA A 177 6.77 -8.04 18.87
C ALA A 177 7.37 -6.66 19.23
N GLY A 178 7.35 -5.70 18.29
CA GLY A 178 7.80 -4.32 18.50
C GLY A 178 6.85 -3.46 19.36
N LEU A 179 5.63 -3.94 19.61
CA LEU A 179 4.66 -3.27 20.48
C LEU A 179 4.57 -3.88 21.88
N ARG A 180 5.36 -4.88 22.22
CA ARG A 180 5.39 -5.44 23.58
C ARG A 180 5.72 -4.36 24.61
N PRO A 181 5.09 -4.43 25.81
CA PRO A 181 5.41 -3.53 26.94
C PRO A 181 6.87 -3.56 27.34
#